data_6469ee7f979258f328c1d128e0c73542
#
_entry.id   6469ee7f979258f328c1d128e0c73542
#
_cell.length_a   1.000
_cell.length_b   1.000
_cell.length_c   1.000
_cell.angle_alpha   90.00
_cell.angle_beta   90.00
_cell.angle_gamma   90.00
#
_symmetry.space_group_name_H-M   'P 1'
#
loop_
_entity.id
_entity.type
_entity.pdbx_description
1 polymer ?
#
loop_
_entity_poly.entity_id
_entity_poly.type
_entity_poly.pdbx_seq_one_letter_code
_entity_poly.pdbx_strand_id
1 'polypeptide(L)'
;MQTPILQKIDEYKALLDRKDELAALTKENNADVEACRNELAELMIAEECTKVSRSGFTYSLASKTRYSKRAGADEQLMEMLRMNGLGSLIRETVNANTLQGAMSELAAEHDDQLPEEWSEVINEYSYMDVQKRKEARR
;
A
#
# COMPACT_ATOMS: atom_id res chain seq x y z
N MET A 1 14.36 39.26 2.02
CA MET A 1 14.35 38.72 3.42
C MET A 1 13.51 37.47 3.49
N GLN A 2 14.10 36.37 3.91
CA GLN A 2 13.31 35.15 4.11
C GLN A 2 12.68 35.13 5.49
N THR A 3 11.38 34.88 5.53
CA THR A 3 10.67 34.68 6.79
C THR A 3 10.84 33.24 7.27
N PRO A 4 10.63 32.93 8.55
CA PRO A 4 10.62 31.56 9.03
C PRO A 4 9.65 30.65 8.25
N ILE A 5 8.54 31.20 7.79
CA ILE A 5 7.57 30.46 6.98
C ILE A 5 8.19 30.05 5.65
N LEU A 6 8.84 30.98 4.95
CA LEU A 6 9.46 30.69 3.65
C LEU A 6 10.60 29.68 3.79
N GLN A 7 11.40 29.79 4.84
CA GLN A 7 12.46 28.82 5.10
C GLN A 7 11.90 27.41 5.33
N LYS A 8 10.82 27.31 6.06
CA LYS A 8 10.16 26.02 6.33
C LYS A 8 9.51 25.44 5.08
N ILE A 9 8.96 26.28 4.20
CA ILE A 9 8.43 25.84 2.91
C ILE A 9 9.54 25.24 2.06
N ASP A 10 10.71 25.90 1.99
CA ASP A 10 11.85 25.40 1.25
C ASP A 10 12.33 24.05 1.78
N GLU A 11 12.39 23.91 3.09
CA GLU A 11 12.73 22.63 3.75
C GLU A 11 11.71 21.54 3.41
N TYR A 12 10.43 21.86 3.50
CA TYR A 12 9.35 20.93 3.18
C TYR A 12 9.41 20.49 1.72
N LYS A 13 9.63 21.42 0.81
CA LYS A 13 9.77 21.14 -0.63
C LYS A 13 10.94 20.18 -0.89
N ALA A 14 12.08 20.43 -0.25
CA ALA A 14 13.25 19.56 -0.39
C ALA A 14 12.97 18.15 0.10
N LEU A 15 12.26 18.00 1.21
CA LEU A 15 11.89 16.68 1.74
C LEU A 15 10.89 15.96 0.83
N LEU A 16 9.93 16.68 0.25
CA LEU A 16 8.99 16.10 -0.72
C LEU A 16 9.71 15.61 -1.97
N ASP A 17 10.67 16.39 -2.48
CA ASP A 17 11.48 16.00 -3.64
C ASP A 17 12.30 14.75 -3.33
N ARG A 18 12.88 14.68 -2.12
CA ARG A 18 13.63 13.51 -1.67
C ARG A 18 12.75 12.28 -1.54
N LYS A 19 11.52 12.47 -1.06
CA LYS A 19 10.53 11.38 -0.97
C LYS A 19 10.25 10.78 -2.35
N ASP A 20 10.05 11.64 -3.35
CA ASP A 20 9.80 11.19 -4.73
C ASP A 20 11.02 10.48 -5.32
N GLU A 21 12.22 11.01 -5.07
CA GLU A 21 13.48 10.39 -5.50
C GLU A 21 13.66 9.00 -4.89
N LEU A 22 13.43 8.88 -3.58
CA LEU A 22 13.54 7.59 -2.89
C LEU A 22 12.52 6.58 -3.40
N ALA A 23 11.30 7.01 -3.71
CA ALA A 23 10.27 6.14 -4.27
C ALA A 23 10.70 5.60 -5.64
N ALA A 24 11.28 6.46 -6.49
CA ALA A 24 11.79 6.07 -7.80
C ALA A 24 12.95 5.10 -7.67
N LEU A 25 13.89 5.36 -6.76
CA LEU A 25 15.03 4.48 -6.50
C LEU A 25 14.58 3.11 -5.96
N THR A 26 13.60 3.09 -5.09
CA THR A 26 13.03 1.85 -4.55
C THR A 26 12.39 1.01 -5.65
N LYS A 27 11.63 1.64 -6.53
CA LYS A 27 10.99 0.96 -7.66
C LYS A 27 12.03 0.34 -8.59
N GLU A 28 13.08 1.11 -8.92
CA GLU A 28 14.18 0.64 -9.76
C GLU A 28 14.90 -0.54 -9.11
N ASN A 29 15.24 -0.41 -7.82
CA ASN A 29 15.94 -1.47 -7.10
C ASN A 29 15.11 -2.74 -6.99
N ASN A 30 13.79 -2.62 -6.77
CA ASN A 30 12.90 -3.79 -6.73
C ASN A 30 12.89 -4.53 -8.05
N ALA A 31 12.91 -3.82 -9.17
CA ALA A 31 13.00 -4.42 -10.50
C ALA A 31 14.33 -5.16 -10.68
N ASP A 32 15.43 -4.56 -10.23
CA ASP A 32 16.75 -5.16 -10.29
C ASP A 32 16.85 -6.41 -9.41
N VAL A 33 16.26 -6.37 -8.21
CA VAL A 33 16.20 -7.54 -7.32
C VAL A 33 15.47 -8.70 -7.99
N GLU A 34 14.33 -8.42 -8.62
CA GLU A 34 13.54 -9.44 -9.30
C GLU A 34 14.29 -10.04 -10.47
N ALA A 35 14.90 -9.20 -11.32
CA ALA A 35 15.67 -9.66 -12.47
C ALA A 35 16.86 -10.52 -12.04
N CYS A 36 17.60 -10.06 -11.03
CA CYS A 36 18.76 -10.79 -10.51
C CYS A 36 18.34 -12.12 -9.87
N ARG A 37 17.25 -12.14 -9.12
CA ARG A 37 16.72 -13.38 -8.53
C ARG A 37 16.37 -14.41 -9.60
N ASN A 38 15.72 -13.97 -10.68
CA ASN A 38 15.36 -14.87 -11.79
C ASN A 38 16.60 -15.42 -12.49
N GLU A 39 17.61 -14.59 -12.74
CA GLU A 39 18.87 -15.01 -13.34
C GLU A 39 19.61 -16.01 -12.43
N LEU A 40 19.64 -15.74 -11.13
CA LEU A 40 20.25 -16.66 -10.16
C LEU A 40 19.56 -18.01 -10.15
N ALA A 41 18.23 -18.01 -10.14
CA ALA A 41 17.44 -19.25 -10.18
C ALA A 41 17.73 -20.05 -11.44
N GLU A 42 17.81 -19.40 -12.62
CA GLU A 42 18.14 -20.03 -13.87
C GLU A 42 19.54 -20.67 -13.86
N LEU A 43 20.53 -19.95 -13.31
CA LEU A 43 21.90 -20.47 -13.16
C LEU A 43 21.94 -21.67 -12.22
N MET A 44 21.25 -21.62 -11.11
CA MET A 44 21.19 -22.72 -10.16
C MET A 44 20.55 -23.97 -10.78
N ILE A 45 19.48 -23.78 -11.56
CA ILE A 45 18.83 -24.88 -12.30
C ILE A 45 19.79 -25.46 -13.32
N ALA A 46 20.45 -24.62 -14.12
CA ALA A 46 21.38 -25.07 -15.16
C ALA A 46 22.56 -25.83 -14.58
N GLU A 47 23.05 -25.47 -13.43
CA GLU A 47 24.18 -26.12 -12.75
C GLU A 47 23.75 -27.25 -11.80
N GLU A 48 22.45 -27.56 -11.77
CA GLU A 48 21.87 -28.58 -10.88
C GLU A 48 22.23 -28.33 -9.40
N CYS A 49 22.35 -27.07 -9.01
CA CYS A 49 22.70 -26.64 -7.66
C CYS A 49 21.45 -26.17 -6.94
N THR A 50 20.97 -26.93 -5.96
CA THR A 50 19.75 -26.60 -5.24
C THR A 50 19.97 -25.73 -4.02
N LYS A 51 21.23 -25.61 -3.57
CA LYS A 51 21.53 -24.89 -2.33
C LYS A 51 22.99 -24.43 -2.32
N VAL A 52 23.21 -23.15 -2.00
CA VAL A 52 24.55 -22.56 -1.90
C VAL A 52 24.61 -21.63 -0.70
N SER A 53 25.67 -21.72 0.08
CA SER A 53 25.91 -20.81 1.19
C SER A 53 27.02 -19.82 0.82
N ARG A 54 26.79 -18.55 1.09
CA ARG A 54 27.78 -17.51 0.88
C ARG A 54 27.53 -16.33 1.84
N SER A 55 28.58 -15.78 2.41
CA SER A 55 28.52 -14.59 3.26
C SER A 55 27.52 -14.70 4.42
N GLY A 56 27.44 -15.88 5.03
CA GLY A 56 26.57 -16.12 6.18
C GLY A 56 25.11 -16.45 5.84
N PHE A 57 24.78 -16.52 4.55
CA PHE A 57 23.41 -16.83 4.11
C PHE A 57 23.41 -18.07 3.22
N THR A 58 22.33 -18.81 3.30
CA THR A 58 22.10 -19.96 2.44
C THR A 58 21.00 -19.64 1.42
N TYR A 59 21.31 -19.83 0.15
CA TYR A 59 20.39 -19.60 -0.97
C TYR A 59 19.92 -20.94 -1.51
N SER A 60 18.61 -21.16 -1.50
CA SER A 60 18.01 -22.43 -1.90
C SER A 60 16.98 -22.19 -2.98
N LEU A 61 16.94 -23.11 -3.97
CA LEU A 61 15.84 -23.13 -4.93
C LEU A 61 14.58 -23.60 -4.24
N ALA A 62 13.48 -22.87 -4.44
CA ALA A 62 12.18 -23.25 -3.91
C ALA A 62 11.13 -23.02 -4.99
N SER A 63 10.34 -24.05 -5.26
CA SER A 63 9.17 -23.90 -6.13
C SER A 63 8.04 -23.32 -5.31
N LYS A 64 7.54 -22.17 -5.73
CA LYS A 64 6.44 -21.48 -5.04
C LYS A 64 5.31 -21.20 -6.01
N THR A 65 4.10 -21.43 -5.57
CA THR A 65 2.90 -21.13 -6.34
C THR A 65 2.07 -20.12 -5.59
N ARG A 66 1.67 -19.05 -6.25
CA ARG A 66 0.82 -18.02 -5.67
C ARG A 66 -0.58 -18.14 -6.25
N TYR A 67 -1.57 -18.12 -5.38
CA TYR A 67 -2.97 -18.13 -5.77
C TYR A 67 -3.59 -16.79 -5.45
N SER A 68 -4.34 -16.24 -6.37
CA SER A 68 -5.00 -14.95 -6.18
C SER A 68 -6.38 -14.97 -6.80
N LYS A 69 -7.22 -14.04 -6.36
CA LYS A 69 -8.55 -13.87 -6.93
C LYS A 69 -8.44 -13.40 -8.38
N ARG A 70 -9.25 -13.99 -9.25
CA ARG A 70 -9.37 -13.51 -10.63
C ARG A 70 -10.30 -12.30 -10.67
N ALA A 71 -9.89 -11.25 -11.34
CA ALA A 71 -10.72 -10.06 -11.49
C ALA A 71 -12.04 -10.40 -12.18
N GLY A 72 -13.14 -9.87 -11.65
CA GLY A 72 -14.47 -10.07 -12.22
C GLY A 72 -15.14 -11.40 -11.91
N ALA A 73 -14.53 -12.24 -11.07
CA ALA A 73 -15.06 -13.55 -10.72
C ALA A 73 -15.41 -13.70 -9.24
N ASP A 74 -15.63 -12.60 -8.54
CA ASP A 74 -15.85 -12.60 -7.08
C ASP A 74 -17.04 -13.46 -6.66
N GLU A 75 -18.19 -13.33 -7.34
CA GLU A 75 -19.37 -14.10 -7.00
C GLU A 75 -19.17 -15.60 -7.22
N GLN A 76 -18.54 -15.97 -8.34
CA GLN A 76 -18.21 -17.37 -8.65
C GLN A 76 -17.24 -17.94 -7.63
N LEU A 77 -16.26 -17.14 -7.21
CA LEU A 77 -15.28 -17.56 -6.20
C LEU A 77 -15.97 -17.82 -4.86
N MET A 78 -16.86 -16.92 -4.42
CA MET A 78 -17.61 -17.08 -3.17
C MET A 78 -18.45 -18.36 -3.20
N GLU A 79 -19.13 -18.63 -4.30
CA GLU A 79 -19.92 -19.84 -4.46
C GLU A 79 -19.05 -21.10 -4.39
N MET A 80 -17.91 -21.11 -5.09
CA MET A 80 -16.97 -22.21 -5.04
C MET A 80 -16.43 -22.45 -3.64
N LEU A 81 -16.14 -21.38 -2.90
CA LEU A 81 -15.67 -21.49 -1.52
C LEU A 81 -16.74 -22.12 -0.61
N ARG A 82 -17.97 -21.69 -0.75
CA ARG A 82 -19.08 -22.25 0.04
C ARG A 82 -19.31 -23.73 -0.27
N MET A 83 -19.28 -24.08 -1.54
CA MET A 83 -19.50 -25.46 -1.98
C MET A 83 -18.39 -26.42 -1.52
N ASN A 84 -17.18 -25.90 -1.29
CA ASN A 84 -16.03 -26.72 -0.93
C ASN A 84 -15.66 -26.62 0.56
N GLY A 85 -16.56 -26.14 1.41
CA GLY A 85 -16.34 -26.10 2.85
C GLY A 85 -15.41 -24.96 3.30
N LEU A 86 -15.13 -24.00 2.42
CA LEU A 86 -14.23 -22.87 2.69
C LEU A 86 -14.97 -21.54 2.87
N GLY A 87 -16.27 -21.61 3.17
CA GLY A 87 -17.09 -20.41 3.38
C GLY A 87 -16.60 -19.49 4.48
N SER A 88 -15.86 -20.03 5.45
CA SER A 88 -15.28 -19.23 6.54
C SER A 88 -14.23 -18.20 6.07
N LEU A 89 -13.72 -18.36 4.83
CA LEU A 89 -12.79 -17.40 4.24
C LEU A 89 -13.50 -16.14 3.74
N ILE A 90 -14.83 -16.20 3.61
CA ILE A 90 -15.63 -15.05 3.19
C ILE A 90 -15.92 -14.21 4.41
N ARG A 91 -15.56 -12.93 4.35
CA ARG A 91 -15.74 -11.97 5.45
C ARG A 91 -16.41 -10.70 4.94
N GLU A 92 -17.30 -10.17 5.76
CA GLU A 92 -17.83 -8.84 5.52
C GLU A 92 -16.79 -7.83 5.98
N THR A 93 -16.46 -6.88 5.13
CA THR A 93 -15.49 -5.84 5.44
C THR A 93 -16.03 -4.48 5.08
N VAL A 94 -15.42 -3.46 5.67
CA VAL A 94 -15.74 -2.06 5.39
C VAL A 94 -14.56 -1.44 4.65
N ASN A 95 -14.82 -0.81 3.51
CA ASN A 95 -13.79 -0.10 2.76
C ASN A 95 -13.45 1.20 3.49
N ALA A 96 -12.18 1.40 3.85
CA ALA A 96 -11.74 2.55 4.63
C ALA A 96 -12.00 3.89 3.93
N ASN A 97 -11.78 3.97 2.62
CA ASN A 97 -12.00 5.21 1.87
C ASN A 97 -13.47 5.58 1.77
N THR A 98 -14.33 4.59 1.51
CA THR A 98 -15.78 4.78 1.45
C THR A 98 -16.31 5.17 2.82
N LEU A 99 -15.81 4.55 3.88
CA LEU A 99 -16.16 4.88 5.26
C LEU A 99 -15.80 6.33 5.57
N GLN A 100 -14.60 6.76 5.20
CA GLN A 100 -14.14 8.15 5.41
C GLN A 100 -15.11 9.14 4.75
N GLY A 101 -15.49 8.91 3.50
CA GLY A 101 -16.43 9.76 2.78
C GLY A 101 -17.82 9.79 3.43
N ALA A 102 -18.32 8.63 3.84
CA ALA A 102 -19.62 8.53 4.50
C ALA A 102 -19.63 9.25 5.85
N MET A 103 -18.57 9.12 6.63
CA MET A 103 -18.46 9.79 7.92
C MET A 103 -18.34 11.31 7.77
N SER A 104 -17.63 11.76 6.74
CA SER A 104 -17.51 13.20 6.43
C SER A 104 -18.87 13.80 6.06
N GLU A 105 -19.67 13.10 5.26
CA GLU A 105 -21.03 13.54 4.90
C GLU A 105 -21.94 13.55 6.11
N LEU A 106 -21.89 12.50 6.94
CA LEU A 106 -22.70 12.42 8.15
C LEU A 106 -22.35 13.56 9.11
N ALA A 107 -21.08 13.87 9.30
CA ALA A 107 -20.63 14.97 10.15
C ALA A 107 -21.14 16.32 9.61
N ALA A 108 -21.06 16.52 8.28
CA ALA A 108 -21.55 17.75 7.64
C ALA A 108 -23.05 17.99 7.87
N GLU A 109 -23.84 16.92 7.96
CA GLU A 109 -25.26 16.99 8.24
C GLU A 109 -25.58 17.25 9.72
N HIS A 110 -24.60 17.15 10.61
CA HIS A 110 -24.73 17.26 12.06
C HIS A 110 -23.76 18.28 12.67
N ASP A 111 -23.73 19.49 12.11
CA ASP A 111 -22.89 20.61 12.61
C ASP A 111 -21.39 20.27 12.66
N ASP A 112 -20.89 19.55 11.64
CA ASP A 112 -19.49 19.12 11.50
C ASP A 112 -19.00 18.23 12.65
N GLN A 113 -19.91 17.53 13.30
CA GLN A 113 -19.59 16.56 14.35
C GLN A 113 -20.37 15.28 14.14
N LEU A 114 -19.73 14.13 14.32
CA LEU A 114 -20.44 12.87 14.29
C LEU A 114 -21.38 12.74 15.49
N PRO A 115 -22.58 12.15 15.31
CA PRO A 115 -23.44 11.81 16.44
C PRO A 115 -22.69 10.97 17.47
N GLU A 116 -22.99 11.16 18.74
CA GLU A 116 -22.29 10.52 19.86
C GLU A 116 -22.25 8.99 19.76
N GLU A 117 -23.29 8.39 19.19
CA GLU A 117 -23.39 6.93 19.04
C GLU A 117 -22.25 6.31 18.23
N TRP A 118 -21.58 7.11 17.38
CA TRP A 118 -20.47 6.65 16.56
C TRP A 118 -19.14 6.63 17.30
N SER A 119 -19.05 7.29 18.46
CA SER A 119 -17.80 7.44 19.21
C SER A 119 -17.20 6.10 19.68
N GLU A 120 -18.02 5.08 19.86
CA GLU A 120 -17.56 3.77 20.30
C GLU A 120 -16.97 2.92 19.18
N VAL A 121 -17.28 3.25 17.92
CA VAL A 121 -16.92 2.43 16.76
C VAL A 121 -16.07 3.18 15.73
N ILE A 122 -15.95 4.50 15.84
CA ILE A 122 -15.17 5.35 14.94
C ILE A 122 -14.15 6.14 15.74
N ASN A 123 -12.90 6.10 15.30
CA ASN A 123 -11.87 6.99 15.81
C ASN A 123 -11.91 8.27 15.00
N GLU A 124 -12.03 9.40 15.67
CA GLU A 124 -12.05 10.70 15.02
C GLU A 124 -10.77 11.45 15.39
N TYR A 125 -10.06 11.91 14.37
CA TYR A 125 -8.82 12.68 14.55
C TYR A 125 -8.81 13.83 13.58
N SER A 126 -8.76 15.05 14.12
CA SER A 126 -8.69 16.28 13.32
C SER A 126 -7.30 16.88 13.42
N TYR A 127 -6.76 17.33 12.31
CA TYR A 127 -5.44 17.93 12.28
C TYR A 127 -5.38 19.02 11.21
N MET A 128 -4.43 19.92 11.38
CA MET A 128 -4.15 20.95 10.38
C MET A 128 -3.15 20.41 9.38
N ASP A 129 -3.48 20.50 8.10
CA ASP A 129 -2.64 20.02 7.03
C ASP A 129 -2.19 21.17 6.15
N VAL A 130 -1.08 20.98 5.45
CA VAL A 130 -0.58 21.92 4.45
C VAL A 130 -0.71 21.26 3.08
N GLN A 131 -1.52 21.88 2.22
CA GLN A 131 -1.72 21.40 0.87
C GLN A 131 -0.81 22.14 -0.11
N LYS A 132 -0.13 21.39 -0.96
CA LYS A 132 0.72 21.93 -2.01
C LYS A 132 -0.04 21.82 -3.34
N ARG A 133 -0.23 22.94 -4.02
CA ARG A 133 -0.86 22.98 -5.34
C ARG A 133 -0.03 23.86 -6.27
N LYS A 134 -0.14 23.62 -7.55
CA LYS A 134 0.48 24.51 -8.54
C LYS A 134 -0.16 25.89 -8.44
N GLU A 135 0.66 26.92 -8.54
CA GLU A 135 0.18 28.29 -8.60
C GLU A 135 -0.66 28.48 -9.86
N ALA A 136 -1.82 29.13 -9.70
CA ALA A 136 -2.73 29.38 -10.81
C ALA A 136 -2.09 30.33 -11.83
N ARG A 137 -2.20 29.98 -13.12
CA ARG A 137 -1.77 30.87 -14.20
C ARG A 137 -2.87 31.90 -14.45
N ARG A 138 -2.46 33.14 -14.60
CA ARG A 138 -3.36 34.21 -15.03
C ARG A 138 -3.34 34.34 -16.55
#